data_3aafb56805f7106882119cfeefad60d6
#
_entry.id   3aafb56805f7106882119cfeefad60d6
#
_cell.length_a   1.000
_cell.length_b   1.000
_cell.length_c   1.000
_cell.angle_alpha   90.00
_cell.angle_beta   90.00
_cell.angle_gamma   90.00
#
_symmetry.space_group_name_H-M   'P 1'
#
loop_
_entity.id
_entity.type
_entity.pdbx_description
1 polymer ?
#
loop_
_entity_poly.entity_id
_entity_poly.type
_entity_poly.pdbx_seq_one_letter_code
_entity_poly.pdbx_strand_id
1 'polypeptide(L)'
;MKYFTIAELCKSETADQLGIDNRCKKEHVVNMTALVDNVLDPLREAYGKPITVNSGFRSPALNKAVKGSATSDHMTGRAADITGGSPKENKRLFYLVQELGLPFDQLIDEKHFSWAVSYTHLTLPTT
;
A
#
# COMPACT_ATOMS: atom_id res chain seq x y z
N MET A 1 7.89 9.96 -6.43
CA MET A 1 7.10 8.79 -6.88
C MET A 1 7.41 8.51 -8.34
N LYS A 2 8.01 7.36 -8.60
CA LYS A 2 8.47 7.01 -9.96
C LYS A 2 7.53 6.05 -10.67
N TYR A 3 7.05 5.02 -9.96
CA TYR A 3 6.27 3.93 -10.56
C TYR A 3 4.81 3.93 -10.15
N PHE A 4 4.45 4.66 -9.11
CA PHE A 4 3.09 4.66 -8.56
C PHE A 4 2.56 6.08 -8.50
N THR A 5 1.24 6.23 -8.60
CA THR A 5 0.56 7.53 -8.50
C THR A 5 -0.40 7.54 -7.32
N ILE A 6 -0.71 8.73 -6.84
CA ILE A 6 -1.71 8.88 -5.76
C ILE A 6 -3.07 8.38 -6.23
N ALA A 7 -3.44 8.66 -7.48
CA ALA A 7 -4.71 8.18 -8.04
C ALA A 7 -4.81 6.65 -7.98
N GLU A 8 -3.73 5.94 -8.29
CA GLU A 8 -3.66 4.49 -8.23
C GLU A 8 -3.85 3.97 -6.80
N LEU A 9 -3.22 4.63 -5.83
CA LEU A 9 -3.30 4.25 -4.42
C LEU A 9 -4.65 4.56 -3.78
N CYS A 10 -5.40 5.50 -4.35
CA CYS A 10 -6.74 5.87 -3.86
C CYS A 10 -7.87 5.15 -4.59
N LYS A 11 -7.56 4.46 -5.67
CA LYS A 11 -8.58 3.77 -6.47
C LYS A 11 -9.15 2.58 -5.72
N SER A 12 -10.47 2.42 -5.77
CA SER A 12 -11.15 1.26 -5.20
C SER A 12 -12.40 0.92 -6.00
N GLU A 13 -12.42 -0.26 -6.59
CA GLU A 13 -13.60 -0.76 -7.29
C GLU A 13 -14.78 -0.94 -6.34
N THR A 14 -14.53 -1.38 -5.12
CA THR A 14 -15.57 -1.54 -4.10
C THR A 14 -16.20 -0.21 -3.75
N ALA A 15 -15.39 0.84 -3.58
CA ALA A 15 -15.90 2.18 -3.32
C ALA A 15 -16.78 2.66 -4.47
N ASP A 16 -16.33 2.45 -5.71
CA ASP A 16 -17.08 2.85 -6.90
C ASP A 16 -18.42 2.10 -6.99
N GLN A 17 -18.42 0.79 -6.75
CA GLN A 17 -19.62 -0.04 -6.80
C GLN A 17 -20.63 0.33 -5.72
N LEU A 18 -20.18 0.68 -4.54
CA LEU A 18 -21.03 1.01 -3.39
C LEU A 18 -21.34 2.49 -3.27
N GLY A 19 -20.79 3.33 -4.15
CA GLY A 19 -20.97 4.77 -4.08
C GLY A 19 -20.32 5.42 -2.86
N ILE A 20 -19.22 4.85 -2.38
CA ILE A 20 -18.50 5.36 -1.21
C ILE A 20 -17.45 6.37 -1.67
N ASP A 21 -17.41 7.53 -1.01
CA ASP A 21 -16.37 8.52 -1.24
C ASP A 21 -15.06 8.03 -0.63
N ASN A 22 -14.05 7.82 -1.49
CA ASN A 22 -12.71 7.38 -1.07
C ASN A 22 -11.64 8.41 -1.45
N ARG A 23 -11.99 9.68 -1.47
CA ARG A 23 -11.02 10.74 -1.79
C ARG A 23 -10.00 10.91 -0.66
N CYS A 24 -8.75 11.13 -1.06
CA CYS A 24 -7.65 11.34 -0.14
C CYS A 24 -7.59 12.78 0.31
N LYS A 25 -7.30 12.99 1.60
CA LYS A 25 -6.96 14.29 2.14
C LYS A 25 -5.45 14.51 2.01
N LYS A 26 -5.02 15.74 2.25
CA LYS A 26 -3.62 16.15 2.14
C LYS A 26 -2.69 15.29 3.02
N GLU A 27 -3.10 15.01 4.24
CA GLU A 27 -2.35 14.15 5.16
C GLU A 27 -2.18 12.72 4.65
N HIS A 28 -3.19 12.19 3.97
CA HIS A 28 -3.13 10.87 3.37
C HIS A 28 -2.12 10.83 2.21
N VAL A 29 -2.10 11.89 1.41
CA VAL A 29 -1.15 12.03 0.30
C VAL A 29 0.29 12.04 0.82
N VAL A 30 0.56 12.74 1.92
CA VAL A 30 1.88 12.76 2.54
C VAL A 30 2.31 11.35 2.95
N ASN A 31 1.42 10.62 3.62
CA ASN A 31 1.72 9.26 4.08
C ASN A 31 1.92 8.28 2.91
N MET A 32 1.09 8.37 1.88
CA MET A 32 1.23 7.52 0.69
C MET A 32 2.51 7.84 -0.08
N THR A 33 2.88 9.10 -0.18
CA THR A 33 4.13 9.49 -0.82
C THR A 33 5.33 8.89 -0.08
N ALA A 34 5.31 8.91 1.25
CA ALA A 34 6.37 8.29 2.05
C ALA A 34 6.43 6.77 1.84
N LEU A 35 5.28 6.10 1.80
CA LEU A 35 5.21 4.66 1.53
C LEU A 35 5.78 4.34 0.14
N VAL A 36 5.41 5.09 -0.87
CA VAL A 36 5.88 4.87 -2.24
C VAL A 36 7.38 5.13 -2.34
N ASP A 37 7.84 6.28 -1.85
CA ASP A 37 9.24 6.68 -2.00
C ASP A 37 10.20 5.77 -1.22
N ASN A 38 9.79 5.30 -0.05
CA ASN A 38 10.67 4.51 0.82
C ASN A 38 10.54 3.01 0.63
N VAL A 39 9.41 2.51 0.15
CA VAL A 39 9.14 1.08 0.06
C VAL A 39 8.75 0.64 -1.35
N LEU A 40 7.67 1.18 -1.90
CA LEU A 40 7.10 0.64 -3.14
C LEU A 40 7.95 0.92 -4.38
N ASP A 41 8.46 2.13 -4.54
CA ASP A 41 9.33 2.46 -5.69
C ASP A 41 10.65 1.68 -5.63
N PRO A 42 11.39 1.64 -4.50
CA PRO A 42 12.59 0.80 -4.42
C PRO A 42 12.32 -0.68 -4.68
N LEU A 43 11.20 -1.20 -4.19
CA LEU A 43 10.82 -2.59 -4.43
C LEU A 43 10.53 -2.83 -5.92
N ARG A 44 9.77 -1.95 -6.55
CA ARG A 44 9.44 -2.03 -7.96
C ARG A 44 10.69 -1.95 -8.84
N GLU A 45 11.62 -1.08 -8.50
CA GLU A 45 12.89 -0.94 -9.21
C GLU A 45 13.70 -2.23 -9.18
N ALA A 46 13.84 -2.82 -8.00
CA ALA A 46 14.60 -4.06 -7.84
C ALA A 46 13.89 -5.26 -8.46
N TYR A 47 12.56 -5.28 -8.38
CA TYR A 47 11.76 -6.38 -8.94
C TYR A 47 11.80 -6.41 -10.48
N GLY A 48 11.84 -5.24 -11.10
CA GLY A 48 11.96 -5.11 -12.55
C GLY A 48 10.71 -5.44 -13.37
N LYS A 49 9.58 -5.68 -12.70
CA LYS A 49 8.29 -6.00 -13.32
C LYS A 49 7.18 -5.19 -12.68
N PRO A 50 6.01 -5.05 -13.33
CA PRO A 50 4.90 -4.33 -12.73
C PRO A 50 4.45 -4.95 -11.40
N ILE A 51 4.13 -4.09 -10.45
CA ILE A 51 3.49 -4.45 -9.19
C ILE A 51 2.13 -3.77 -9.17
N THR A 52 1.07 -4.53 -8.92
CA THR A 52 -0.28 -4.00 -8.84
C THR A 52 -0.63 -3.70 -7.39
N VAL A 53 -1.21 -2.52 -7.15
CA VAL A 53 -1.78 -2.18 -5.84
C VAL A 53 -3.25 -2.57 -5.86
N ASN A 54 -3.63 -3.55 -5.05
CA ASN A 54 -5.01 -4.01 -4.93
C ASN A 54 -5.83 -3.11 -4.01
N SER A 55 -5.20 -2.54 -3.00
CA SER A 55 -5.84 -1.64 -2.05
C SER A 55 -4.76 -0.74 -1.45
N GLY A 56 -4.95 0.55 -1.56
CA GLY A 56 -4.09 1.53 -0.90
C GLY A 56 -4.87 2.25 0.19
N PHE A 57 -5.15 3.54 -0.01
CA PHE A 57 -5.94 4.30 0.94
C PHE A 57 -7.38 3.79 1.00
N ARG A 58 -7.91 3.69 2.22
CA ARG A 58 -9.33 3.41 2.49
C ARG A 58 -9.89 4.47 3.42
N SER A 59 -10.97 5.15 2.96
CA SER A 59 -11.76 5.99 3.87
C SER A 59 -12.35 5.13 4.99
N PRO A 60 -12.73 5.72 6.13
CA PRO A 60 -13.37 4.94 7.20
C PRO A 60 -14.60 4.17 6.72
N ALA A 61 -15.43 4.77 5.85
CA ALA A 61 -16.60 4.11 5.30
C ALA A 61 -16.23 2.90 4.43
N LEU A 62 -15.20 3.04 3.56
CA LEU A 62 -14.73 1.93 2.74
C LEU A 62 -14.13 0.83 3.61
N ASN A 63 -13.32 1.20 4.59
CA ASN A 63 -12.71 0.24 5.50
C ASN A 63 -13.76 -0.61 6.22
N LYS A 64 -14.84 0.02 6.66
CA LYS A 64 -15.97 -0.69 7.28
C LYS A 64 -16.66 -1.62 6.28
N ALA A 65 -16.87 -1.17 5.05
CA ALA A 65 -17.53 -1.98 4.01
C ALA A 65 -16.74 -3.24 3.66
N VAL A 66 -15.40 -3.17 3.66
CA VAL A 66 -14.53 -4.33 3.39
C VAL A 66 -14.15 -5.08 4.68
N LYS A 67 -14.73 -4.72 5.81
CA LYS A 67 -14.50 -5.34 7.12
C LYS A 67 -13.04 -5.28 7.56
N GLY A 68 -12.39 -4.16 7.27
CA GLY A 68 -11.03 -3.91 7.74
C GLY A 68 -10.99 -3.62 9.23
N SER A 69 -9.80 -3.77 9.82
CA SER A 69 -9.59 -3.43 11.23
C SER A 69 -9.89 -1.96 11.49
N ALA A 70 -10.48 -1.67 12.64
CA ALA A 70 -10.74 -0.29 13.06
C ALA A 70 -9.46 0.54 13.22
N THR A 71 -8.31 -0.11 13.31
CA THR A 71 -7.00 0.54 13.44
C THR A 71 -6.13 0.33 12.19
N SER A 72 -6.75 0.02 11.05
CA SER A 72 -6.01 -0.27 9.82
C SER A 72 -5.17 0.91 9.35
N ASP A 73 -3.92 0.66 9.00
CA ASP A 73 -3.02 1.65 8.40
C ASP A 73 -3.46 2.10 7.01
N HIS A 74 -4.33 1.35 6.34
CA HIS A 74 -4.94 1.78 5.08
C HIS A 74 -5.74 3.07 5.23
N MET A 75 -6.35 3.30 6.39
CA MET A 75 -7.16 4.49 6.62
C MET A 75 -6.35 5.78 6.73
N THR A 76 -5.06 5.66 6.95
CA THR A 76 -4.15 6.82 7.01
C THR A 76 -3.28 6.96 5.76
N GLY A 77 -3.40 6.04 4.82
CA GLY A 77 -2.55 6.03 3.62
C GLY A 77 -1.18 5.41 3.87
N ARG A 78 -1.00 4.67 4.95
CA ARG A 78 0.30 4.10 5.35
C ARG A 78 0.45 2.63 4.98
N ALA A 79 -0.51 2.04 4.30
CA ALA A 79 -0.46 0.65 3.90
C ALA A 79 -0.93 0.45 2.47
N ALA A 80 -0.43 -0.58 1.82
CA ALA A 80 -0.88 -1.01 0.50
C ALA A 80 -0.87 -2.53 0.42
N ASP A 81 -1.90 -3.08 -0.20
CA ASP A 81 -1.94 -4.49 -0.60
C ASP A 81 -1.40 -4.59 -2.01
N ILE A 82 -0.32 -5.32 -2.19
CA ILE A 82 0.38 -5.42 -3.47
C ILE A 82 0.41 -6.86 -3.98
N THR A 83 0.50 -7.01 -5.29
CA THR A 83 0.63 -8.32 -5.92
C THR A 83 1.51 -8.23 -7.17
N GLY A 84 2.26 -9.30 -7.41
CA GLY A 84 3.00 -9.52 -8.65
C GLY A 84 2.22 -10.30 -9.70
N GLY A 85 0.95 -10.66 -9.39
CA GLY A 85 0.06 -11.32 -10.32
C GLY A 85 -0.08 -12.83 -10.13
N SER A 86 0.73 -13.46 -9.28
CA SER A 86 0.64 -14.88 -8.98
C SER A 86 1.21 -15.18 -7.59
N PRO A 87 0.85 -16.31 -6.98
CA PRO A 87 1.43 -16.72 -5.69
C PRO A 87 2.96 -16.82 -5.74
N LYS A 88 3.51 -17.31 -6.83
CA LYS A 88 4.94 -17.43 -7.03
C LYS A 88 5.63 -16.06 -7.03
N GLU A 89 5.07 -15.11 -7.78
CA GLU A 89 5.60 -13.75 -7.85
C GLU A 89 5.42 -13.00 -6.54
N ASN A 90 4.33 -13.23 -5.83
CA ASN A 90 4.08 -12.62 -4.53
C ASN A 90 5.09 -13.11 -3.49
N LYS A 91 5.45 -14.38 -3.55
CA LYS A 91 6.52 -14.94 -2.70
C LYS A 91 7.86 -14.28 -2.98
N ARG A 92 8.19 -14.06 -4.27
CA ARG A 92 9.40 -13.33 -4.66
C ARG A 92 9.42 -11.91 -4.09
N LEU A 93 8.30 -11.20 -4.19
CA LEU A 93 8.18 -9.84 -3.62
C LEU A 93 8.39 -9.85 -2.11
N PHE A 94 7.81 -10.80 -1.41
CA PHE A 94 7.97 -10.94 0.04
C PHE A 94 9.44 -11.07 0.43
N TYR A 95 10.17 -11.98 -0.22
CA TYR A 95 11.59 -12.16 0.07
C TYR A 95 12.42 -10.95 -0.35
N LEU A 96 12.07 -10.33 -1.47
CA LEU A 96 12.81 -9.19 -1.99
C LEU A 96 12.73 -7.99 -1.05
N VAL A 97 11.56 -7.72 -0.47
CA VAL A 97 11.41 -6.66 0.54
C VAL A 97 12.39 -6.86 1.68
N GLN A 98 12.54 -8.09 2.15
CA GLN A 98 13.43 -8.43 3.25
C GLN A 98 14.91 -8.38 2.83
N GLU A 99 15.24 -8.92 1.67
CA GLU A 99 16.62 -8.93 1.15
C GLU A 99 17.17 -7.51 0.94
N LEU A 100 16.32 -6.61 0.46
CA LEU A 100 16.71 -5.22 0.22
C LEU A 100 16.82 -4.41 1.50
N GLY A 101 16.35 -4.95 2.63
CA GLY A 101 16.34 -4.22 3.88
C GLY A 101 15.46 -2.97 3.83
N LEU A 102 14.38 -3.01 3.05
CA LEU A 102 13.49 -1.86 2.93
C LEU A 102 12.79 -1.60 4.26
N PRO A 103 12.58 -0.32 4.62
CA PRO A 103 11.88 0.01 5.86
C PRO A 103 10.40 -0.32 5.72
N PHE A 104 9.91 -1.20 6.58
CA PHE A 104 8.49 -1.47 6.70
C PHE A 104 8.17 -1.83 8.14
N ASP A 105 6.95 -1.56 8.56
CA ASP A 105 6.51 -1.88 9.92
C ASP A 105 5.84 -3.23 9.99
N GLN A 106 5.06 -3.57 8.96
CA GLN A 106 4.39 -4.85 8.87
C GLN A 106 4.43 -5.37 7.45
N LEU A 107 4.49 -6.69 7.33
CA LEU A 107 4.39 -7.39 6.07
C LEU A 107 3.50 -8.60 6.33
N ILE A 108 2.24 -8.52 5.88
CA ILE A 108 1.20 -9.49 6.22
C ILE A 108 0.71 -10.17 4.95
N ASP A 109 0.61 -11.51 5.02
CA ASP A 109 -0.01 -12.31 3.96
C ASP A 109 -1.52 -12.11 4.00
N GLU A 110 -2.06 -11.57 2.93
CA GLU A 110 -3.48 -11.39 2.74
C GLU A 110 -4.06 -12.51 1.89
N LYS A 111 -5.39 -12.58 1.82
CA LYS A 111 -6.08 -13.57 0.98
C LYS A 111 -5.60 -13.47 -0.47
N HIS A 112 -5.50 -14.62 -1.14
CA HIS A 112 -5.04 -14.74 -2.54
C HIS A 112 -3.56 -14.40 -2.72
N PHE A 113 -2.76 -14.57 -1.66
CA PHE A 113 -1.31 -14.41 -1.71
C PHE A 113 -0.85 -13.01 -2.11
N SER A 114 -1.66 -11.99 -1.87
CA SER A 114 -1.19 -10.61 -1.94
C SER A 114 -0.61 -10.21 -0.59
N TRP A 115 0.27 -9.21 -0.59
CA TRP A 115 0.97 -8.76 0.61
C TRP A 115 0.50 -7.37 1.00
N ALA A 116 0.13 -7.21 2.27
CA ALA A 116 -0.06 -5.90 2.87
C ALA A 116 1.27 -5.42 3.44
N VAL A 117 1.78 -4.33 2.92
CA VAL A 117 2.98 -3.68 3.45
C VAL A 117 2.60 -2.34 4.04
N SER A 118 3.11 -2.04 5.24
CA SER A 118 2.87 -0.75 5.87
C SER A 118 4.17 -0.06 6.24
N TYR A 119 4.15 1.27 6.15
CA TYR A 119 5.26 2.14 6.53
C TYR A 119 4.68 3.30 7.33
N THR A 120 4.88 3.25 8.65
CA THR A 120 4.33 4.25 9.57
C THR A 120 5.39 5.20 10.11
N HIS A 121 6.65 4.97 9.78
CA HIS A 121 7.75 5.84 10.18
C HIS A 121 7.77 7.08 9.29
N LEU A 122 7.02 8.10 9.68
CA LEU A 122 7.30 9.43 9.20
C LEU A 122 8.53 9.91 9.95
N THR A 123 9.68 9.71 9.34
CA THR A 123 10.83 10.47 9.76
C THR A 123 10.55 11.92 9.39
N LEU A 124 9.91 12.62 10.29
CA LEU A 124 10.06 14.06 10.28
C LEU A 124 11.55 14.34 10.36
N PRO A 125 12.09 15.14 9.42
CA PRO A 125 13.48 15.54 9.56
C PRO A 125 13.61 16.18 10.93
N THR A 126 14.23 15.43 11.83
CA THR A 126 14.76 16.03 13.02
C THR A 126 15.89 16.93 12.55
N THR A 127 15.56 18.16 12.44
CA THR A 127 16.63 19.12 12.31
C THR A 127 17.57 18.97 13.47
#